data_3817a0f05c12089777ab4ae0c99d7b69
#
_entry.id   3817a0f05c12089777ab4ae0c99d7b69
#
_cell.length_a   1.000
_cell.length_b   1.000
_cell.length_c   1.000
_cell.angle_alpha   90.00
_cell.angle_beta   90.00
_cell.angle_gamma   90.00
#
_symmetry.space_group_name_H-M   'P 1'
#
loop_
_entity.id
_entity.type
_entity.pdbx_description
1 polymer ?
#
loop_
_entity_poly.entity_id
_entity_poly.type
_entity_poly.pdbx_seq_one_letter_code
_entity_poly.pdbx_strand_id
1 'polypeptide(L)'
;MNVAFHTLTALAIGQTAACRIDVADRRGRRVAIAILVFLLGVMSHGVLDGLPHEYPFKWLGDTVSTTSLVVIWMAIVQPRHRVLLLIAIAGAVVPDVIDHVPRDLNRHLGTHLPELTKLFPWHHPGGSGSLSGTVAPDARIASIANHIIVVTFCTVMLWLSRRALRLRPATGG
;
A
#
# COMPACT_ATOMS: atom_id res chain seq x y z
N MET A 1 -4.97 -8.63 3.74
CA MET A 1 -4.20 -9.06 2.52
C MET A 1 -2.70 -8.98 2.81
N ASN A 2 -1.82 -9.66 2.06
CA ASN A 2 -0.36 -9.52 2.30
C ASN A 2 0.11 -8.06 2.13
N VAL A 3 1.13 -7.64 2.89
CA VAL A 3 1.71 -6.28 2.86
C VAL A 3 2.24 -5.93 1.47
N ALA A 4 2.68 -6.92 0.70
CA ALA A 4 3.12 -6.72 -0.70
C ALA A 4 2.04 -6.09 -1.59
N PHE A 5 0.77 -6.48 -1.43
CA PHE A 5 -0.34 -5.91 -2.22
C PHE A 5 -0.69 -4.49 -1.79
N HIS A 6 -0.67 -4.21 -0.48
CA HIS A 6 -0.82 -2.86 0.04
C HIS A 6 0.28 -1.94 -0.48
N THR A 7 1.52 -2.42 -0.46
CA THR A 7 2.69 -1.70 -0.96
C THR A 7 2.61 -1.44 -2.46
N LEU A 8 2.22 -2.44 -3.25
CA LEU A 8 2.04 -2.29 -4.71
C LEU A 8 0.98 -1.22 -5.02
N THR A 9 -0.14 -1.25 -4.30
CA THR A 9 -1.21 -0.25 -4.45
C THR A 9 -0.74 1.14 -4.03
N ALA A 10 0.00 1.25 -2.93
CA ALA A 10 0.58 2.51 -2.48
C ALA A 10 1.57 3.09 -3.50
N LEU A 11 2.42 2.26 -4.10
CA LEU A 11 3.32 2.67 -5.18
C LEU A 11 2.55 3.21 -6.38
N ALA A 12 1.46 2.56 -6.78
CA ALA A 12 0.61 3.02 -7.88
C ALA A 12 -0.05 4.38 -7.56
N ILE A 13 -0.58 4.57 -6.34
CA ILE A 13 -1.15 5.83 -5.87
C ILE A 13 -0.09 6.93 -5.87
N GLY A 14 1.05 6.70 -5.20
CA GLY A 14 2.12 7.69 -5.06
C GLY A 14 2.71 8.11 -6.40
N GLN A 15 2.93 7.16 -7.31
CA GLN A 15 3.46 7.49 -8.64
C GLN A 15 2.44 8.20 -9.52
N THR A 16 1.17 7.84 -9.45
CA THR A 16 0.11 8.56 -10.19
C THR A 16 -0.01 10.00 -9.68
N ALA A 17 0.07 10.22 -8.37
CA ALA A 17 0.09 11.55 -7.80
C ALA A 17 1.33 12.34 -8.24
N ALA A 18 2.49 11.72 -8.33
CA ALA A 18 3.72 12.35 -8.82
C ALA A 18 3.58 12.91 -10.24
N CYS A 19 2.74 12.30 -11.09
CA CYS A 19 2.42 12.83 -12.41
C CYS A 19 1.61 14.13 -12.38
N ARG A 20 1.01 14.48 -11.25
CA ARG A 20 0.16 15.66 -11.07
C ARG A 20 0.86 16.83 -10.40
N ILE A 21 2.07 16.63 -9.90
CA ILE A 21 2.87 17.67 -9.24
C ILE A 21 3.92 18.20 -10.19
N ASP A 22 4.00 19.54 -10.28
CA ASP A 22 5.08 20.26 -10.92
C ASP A 22 6.06 20.79 -9.86
N VAL A 23 7.33 21.00 -10.27
CA VAL A 23 8.35 21.64 -9.44
C VAL A 23 7.94 23.08 -9.08
N ALA A 24 7.25 23.76 -10.00
CA ALA A 24 6.74 25.11 -9.82
C ALA A 24 5.50 25.20 -8.90
N ASP A 25 4.93 24.06 -8.46
CA ASP A 25 3.74 24.08 -7.63
C ASP A 25 3.96 24.78 -6.28
N ARG A 26 2.98 25.61 -5.87
CA ARG A 26 2.99 26.26 -4.56
C ARG A 26 3.09 25.22 -3.44
N ARG A 27 3.84 25.55 -2.39
CA ARG A 27 4.04 24.68 -1.22
C ARG A 27 2.73 24.11 -0.66
N GLY A 28 1.68 24.94 -0.57
CA GLY A 28 0.38 24.50 -0.08
C GLY A 28 -0.25 23.39 -0.91
N ARG A 29 -0.15 23.47 -2.26
CA ARG A 29 -0.65 22.40 -3.15
C ARG A 29 0.12 21.10 -2.95
N ARG A 30 1.45 21.15 -2.79
CA ARG A 30 2.26 19.94 -2.53
C ARG A 30 1.88 19.28 -1.22
N VAL A 31 1.66 20.07 -0.17
CA VAL A 31 1.20 19.55 1.14
C VAL A 31 -0.19 18.92 1.02
N ALA A 32 -1.13 19.58 0.36
CA ALA A 32 -2.48 19.05 0.15
C ALA A 32 -2.45 17.71 -0.62
N ILE A 33 -1.63 17.60 -1.67
CA ILE A 33 -1.47 16.34 -2.41
C ILE A 33 -0.81 15.27 -1.54
N ALA A 34 0.18 15.61 -0.73
CA ALA A 34 0.82 14.66 0.19
C ALA A 34 -0.17 14.10 1.21
N ILE A 35 -1.02 14.95 1.80
CA ILE A 35 -2.10 14.54 2.70
C ILE A 35 -3.08 13.62 1.98
N LEU A 36 -3.54 14.01 0.79
CA LEU A 36 -4.46 13.20 -0.01
C LEU A 36 -3.84 11.82 -0.33
N VAL A 37 -2.58 11.77 -0.73
CA VAL A 37 -1.87 10.52 -1.04
C VAL A 37 -1.77 9.64 0.19
N PHE A 38 -1.48 10.19 1.37
CA PHE A 38 -1.48 9.46 2.63
C PHE A 38 -2.85 8.86 2.94
N LEU A 39 -3.90 9.68 2.86
CA LEU A 39 -5.29 9.22 3.10
C LEU A 39 -5.74 8.16 2.10
N LEU A 40 -5.38 8.30 0.83
CA LEU A 40 -5.64 7.28 -0.18
C LEU A 40 -4.89 5.97 0.12
N GLY A 41 -3.68 6.05 0.69
CA GLY A 41 -2.95 4.88 1.20
C GLY A 41 -3.75 4.17 2.30
N VAL A 42 -4.20 4.91 3.33
CA VAL A 42 -5.04 4.36 4.41
C VAL A 42 -6.33 3.74 3.89
N MET A 43 -7.03 4.45 3.01
CA MET A 43 -8.30 3.95 2.44
C MET A 43 -8.10 2.71 1.57
N SER A 44 -7.03 2.69 0.76
CA SER A 44 -6.73 1.52 -0.07
C SER A 44 -6.42 0.28 0.76
N HIS A 45 -5.77 0.45 1.92
CA HIS A 45 -5.57 -0.64 2.88
C HIS A 45 -6.90 -1.24 3.31
N GLY A 46 -7.83 -0.42 3.79
CA GLY A 46 -9.15 -0.88 4.22
C GLY A 46 -9.95 -1.55 3.11
N VAL A 47 -9.89 -1.03 1.88
CA VAL A 47 -10.54 -1.67 0.73
C VAL A 47 -9.95 -3.06 0.47
N LEU A 48 -8.63 -3.19 0.45
CA LEU A 48 -7.96 -4.46 0.19
C LEU A 48 -8.23 -5.49 1.29
N ASP A 49 -8.26 -5.08 2.56
CA ASP A 49 -8.55 -5.96 3.67
C ASP A 49 -10.03 -6.33 3.79
N GLY A 50 -10.92 -5.49 3.28
CA GLY A 50 -12.36 -5.79 3.19
C GLY A 50 -12.72 -6.78 2.07
N LEU A 51 -11.88 -6.93 1.06
CA LEU A 51 -12.11 -7.90 -0.02
C LEU A 51 -11.83 -9.33 0.44
N PRO A 52 -12.57 -10.35 -0.08
CA PRO A 52 -12.21 -11.75 0.13
C PRO A 52 -10.78 -12.02 -0.30
N HIS A 53 -9.92 -12.46 0.63
CA HIS A 53 -8.51 -12.73 0.35
C HIS A 53 -7.93 -13.85 1.21
N GLU A 54 -7.07 -14.66 0.61
CA GLU A 54 -6.13 -15.54 1.29
C GLU A 54 -4.76 -14.84 1.37
N TYR A 55 -3.84 -15.42 2.16
CA TYR A 55 -2.46 -14.96 2.23
C TYR A 55 -1.58 -15.87 1.37
N PRO A 56 -1.35 -15.53 0.06
CA PRO A 56 -0.57 -16.39 -0.84
C PRO A 56 0.89 -16.50 -0.41
N PHE A 57 1.40 -15.53 0.33
CA PHE A 57 2.77 -15.55 0.85
C PHE A 57 2.77 -15.78 2.35
N LYS A 58 3.65 -16.67 2.82
CA LYS A 58 4.04 -16.74 4.22
C LYS A 58 4.82 -15.47 4.59
N TRP A 59 4.94 -15.15 5.87
CA TRP A 59 5.54 -13.91 6.37
C TRP A 59 6.89 -13.56 5.72
N LEU A 60 7.79 -14.54 5.53
CA LEU A 60 9.09 -14.33 4.89
C LEU A 60 8.94 -13.94 3.41
N GLY A 61 8.12 -14.66 2.67
CA GLY A 61 7.85 -14.34 1.25
C GLY A 61 7.21 -12.97 1.08
N ASP A 62 6.29 -12.60 1.98
CA ASP A 62 5.67 -11.29 1.98
C ASP A 62 6.68 -10.18 2.28
N THR A 63 7.52 -10.36 3.30
CA THR A 63 8.57 -9.40 3.65
C THR A 63 9.57 -9.21 2.51
N VAL A 64 10.03 -10.30 1.90
CA VAL A 64 10.97 -10.24 0.76
C VAL A 64 10.32 -9.55 -0.43
N SER A 65 9.08 -9.91 -0.78
CA SER A 65 8.36 -9.30 -1.91
C SER A 65 8.13 -7.81 -1.68
N THR A 66 7.68 -7.43 -0.49
CA THR A 66 7.44 -6.04 -0.10
C THR A 66 8.74 -5.22 -0.18
N THR A 67 9.80 -5.70 0.45
CA THR A 67 11.10 -5.02 0.46
C THR A 67 11.65 -4.88 -0.96
N SER A 68 11.57 -5.94 -1.77
CA SER A 68 12.01 -5.92 -3.16
C SER A 68 11.24 -4.89 -3.99
N LEU A 69 9.92 -4.83 -3.85
CA LEU A 69 9.08 -3.84 -4.52
C LEU A 69 9.51 -2.41 -4.16
N VAL A 70 9.70 -2.13 -2.87
CA VAL A 70 10.12 -0.79 -2.41
C VAL A 70 11.50 -0.45 -2.95
N VAL A 71 12.49 -1.33 -2.78
CA VAL A 71 13.88 -1.07 -3.20
C VAL A 71 13.96 -0.85 -4.71
N ILE A 72 13.38 -1.75 -5.50
CA ILE A 72 13.38 -1.65 -6.97
C ILE A 72 12.72 -0.33 -7.39
N TRP A 73 11.54 -0.04 -6.82
CA TRP A 73 10.81 1.16 -7.22
C TRP A 73 11.54 2.45 -6.82
N MET A 74 12.12 2.49 -5.62
CA MET A 74 12.94 3.62 -5.18
C MET A 74 14.20 3.81 -6.02
N ALA A 75 14.79 2.72 -6.55
CA ALA A 75 15.95 2.80 -7.43
C ALA A 75 15.61 3.40 -8.81
N ILE A 76 14.43 3.03 -9.37
CA ILE A 76 14.07 3.41 -10.75
C ILE A 76 13.27 4.72 -10.86
N VAL A 77 12.69 5.20 -9.75
CA VAL A 77 11.91 6.43 -9.70
C VAL A 77 12.84 7.63 -9.49
N GLN A 78 12.49 8.77 -10.13
CA GLN A 78 13.25 10.01 -9.95
C GLN A 78 13.23 10.45 -8.47
N PRO A 79 14.37 10.93 -7.91
CA PRO A 79 14.48 11.27 -6.49
C PRO A 79 13.38 12.23 -5.98
N ARG A 80 12.99 13.21 -6.80
CA ARG A 80 11.93 14.19 -6.47
C ARG A 80 10.57 13.57 -6.19
N HIS A 81 10.29 12.36 -6.70
CA HIS A 81 9.00 11.68 -6.53
C HIS A 81 9.01 10.68 -5.37
N ARG A 82 10.18 10.31 -4.83
CA ARG A 82 10.33 9.30 -3.78
C ARG A 82 9.55 9.65 -2.52
N VAL A 83 9.53 10.91 -2.15
CA VAL A 83 8.80 11.37 -0.94
C VAL A 83 7.31 11.05 -1.03
N LEU A 84 6.66 11.27 -2.18
CA LEU A 84 5.25 10.93 -2.35
C LEU A 84 4.98 9.43 -2.29
N LEU A 85 5.89 8.62 -2.85
CA LEU A 85 5.78 7.17 -2.77
C LEU A 85 5.90 6.70 -1.31
N LEU A 86 6.87 7.24 -0.57
CA LEU A 86 7.04 6.92 0.86
C LEU A 86 5.82 7.34 1.68
N ILE A 87 5.22 8.50 1.39
CA ILE A 87 3.98 8.95 2.04
C ILE A 87 2.81 8.00 1.75
N ALA A 88 2.68 7.53 0.49
CA ALA A 88 1.66 6.56 0.13
C ALA A 88 1.86 5.22 0.85
N ILE A 89 3.10 4.72 0.88
CA ILE A 89 3.46 3.49 1.61
C ILE A 89 3.17 3.65 3.11
N ALA A 90 3.58 4.78 3.71
CA ALA A 90 3.29 5.06 5.11
C ALA A 90 1.78 5.02 5.38
N GLY A 91 0.95 5.65 4.54
CA GLY A 91 -0.50 5.57 4.65
C GLY A 91 -1.04 4.15 4.56
N ALA A 92 -0.52 3.35 3.62
CA ALA A 92 -0.96 1.97 3.44
C ALA A 92 -0.50 1.00 4.55
N VAL A 93 0.54 1.32 5.31
CA VAL A 93 1.09 0.45 6.36
C VAL A 93 0.66 0.90 7.77
N VAL A 94 0.36 2.18 7.95
CA VAL A 94 -0.03 2.75 9.27
C VAL A 94 -1.15 1.98 9.96
N PRO A 95 -2.23 1.52 9.29
CA PRO A 95 -3.26 0.74 9.96
C PRO A 95 -2.72 -0.52 10.65
N ASP A 96 -1.86 -1.29 9.96
CA ASP A 96 -1.24 -2.48 10.53
C ASP A 96 -0.29 -2.13 11.68
N VAL A 97 0.49 -1.07 11.50
CA VAL A 97 1.43 -0.63 12.56
C VAL A 97 0.69 -0.28 13.84
N ILE A 98 -0.43 0.40 13.75
CA ILE A 98 -1.21 0.80 14.93
C ILE A 98 -1.91 -0.41 15.55
N ASP A 99 -2.57 -1.27 14.75
CA ASP A 99 -3.47 -2.30 15.27
C ASP A 99 -2.77 -3.64 15.56
N HIS A 100 -1.60 -3.90 14.97
CA HIS A 100 -0.94 -5.20 15.06
C HIS A 100 0.44 -5.16 15.71
N VAL A 101 1.27 -4.14 15.40
CA VAL A 101 2.66 -4.12 15.86
C VAL A 101 2.82 -4.12 17.39
N PRO A 102 2.04 -3.36 18.19
CA PRO A 102 2.18 -3.42 19.65
C PRO A 102 1.99 -4.81 20.21
N ARG A 103 0.93 -5.52 19.78
CA ARG A 103 0.65 -6.90 20.20
C ARG A 103 1.75 -7.86 19.78
N ASP A 104 2.23 -7.72 18.54
CA ASP A 104 3.26 -8.64 18.02
C ASP A 104 4.62 -8.42 18.70
N LEU A 105 4.97 -7.16 19.02
CA LEU A 105 6.16 -6.86 19.83
C LEU A 105 6.02 -7.40 21.26
N ASN A 106 4.87 -7.20 21.90
CA ASN A 106 4.61 -7.76 23.23
C ASN A 106 4.77 -9.28 23.23
N ARG A 107 4.21 -9.96 22.21
CA ARG A 107 4.24 -11.41 22.11
C ARG A 107 5.63 -11.98 21.83
N HIS A 108 6.41 -11.33 20.97
CA HIS A 108 7.69 -11.89 20.50
C HIS A 108 8.90 -11.35 21.22
N LEU A 109 8.83 -10.13 21.77
CA LEU A 109 9.95 -9.47 22.41
C LEU A 109 9.72 -9.21 23.91
N GLY A 110 8.55 -9.60 24.46
CA GLY A 110 8.22 -9.37 25.86
C GLY A 110 8.09 -7.89 26.23
N THR A 111 7.80 -7.02 25.27
CA THR A 111 7.55 -5.60 25.56
C THR A 111 6.19 -5.43 26.25
N HIS A 112 5.99 -4.31 26.91
CA HIS A 112 4.72 -3.96 27.57
C HIS A 112 4.09 -2.73 26.91
N LEU A 113 4.04 -2.72 25.58
CA LEU A 113 3.41 -1.62 24.84
C LEU A 113 1.88 -1.65 25.05
N PRO A 114 1.23 -0.50 25.14
CA PRO A 114 -0.23 -0.46 25.22
C PRO A 114 -0.86 -1.05 23.96
N GLU A 115 -1.64 -2.11 24.14
CA GLU A 115 -2.45 -2.68 23.07
C GLU A 115 -3.76 -1.91 22.99
N LEU A 116 -3.89 -1.11 21.96
CA LEU A 116 -5.14 -0.42 21.66
C LEU A 116 -6.17 -1.44 21.17
N THR A 117 -7.43 -1.24 21.52
CA THR A 117 -8.52 -1.87 20.76
C THR A 117 -8.35 -1.48 19.30
N LYS A 118 -8.47 -2.45 18.39
CA LYS A 118 -8.29 -2.19 16.95
C LYS A 118 -9.03 -0.93 16.53
N LEU A 119 -8.30 0.05 16.03
CA LEU A 119 -8.86 1.34 15.63
C LEU A 119 -9.53 1.27 14.25
N PHE A 120 -9.03 0.39 13.39
CA PHE A 120 -9.51 0.31 12.02
C PHE A 120 -10.60 -0.77 11.87
N PRO A 121 -11.79 -0.40 11.33
CA PRO A 121 -12.94 -1.31 11.23
C PRO A 121 -12.66 -2.59 10.46
N TRP A 122 -11.81 -2.53 9.45
CA TRP A 122 -11.45 -3.68 8.61
C TRP A 122 -10.51 -4.69 9.30
N HIS A 123 -9.95 -4.35 10.45
CA HIS A 123 -9.19 -5.29 11.29
C HIS A 123 -10.07 -6.03 12.31
N HIS A 124 -11.34 -5.67 12.43
CA HIS A 124 -12.30 -6.43 13.23
C HIS A 124 -12.80 -7.66 12.46
N PRO A 125 -13.17 -8.75 13.14
CA PRO A 125 -13.62 -9.98 12.48
C PRO A 125 -14.76 -9.79 11.48
N GLY A 126 -15.67 -8.85 11.72
CA GLY A 126 -16.80 -8.56 10.84
C GLY A 126 -16.47 -7.62 9.66
N GLY A 127 -15.30 -6.94 9.69
CA GLY A 127 -14.85 -6.01 8.64
C GLY A 127 -13.78 -6.59 7.73
N SER A 128 -13.17 -7.69 8.12
CA SER A 128 -12.09 -8.33 7.38
C SER A 128 -12.62 -9.33 6.37
N GLY A 129 -12.14 -9.24 5.12
CA GLY A 129 -12.36 -10.24 4.08
C GLY A 129 -11.37 -11.41 4.14
N SER A 130 -10.57 -11.50 5.21
CA SER A 130 -9.60 -12.60 5.38
C SER A 130 -10.27 -13.96 5.43
N LEU A 131 -9.86 -14.84 4.55
CA LEU A 131 -10.31 -16.22 4.48
C LEU A 131 -9.36 -17.08 5.32
N SER A 132 -9.74 -17.36 6.58
CA SER A 132 -8.96 -18.23 7.48
C SER A 132 -9.67 -19.58 7.61
N GLY A 133 -8.92 -20.68 7.52
CA GLY A 133 -9.44 -22.04 7.68
C GLY A 133 -9.88 -22.70 6.37
N THR A 134 -10.83 -23.64 6.46
CA THR A 134 -11.37 -24.34 5.28
C THR A 134 -12.30 -23.40 4.53
N VAL A 135 -11.90 -22.98 3.35
CA VAL A 135 -12.62 -21.99 2.53
C VAL A 135 -13.41 -22.70 1.45
N ALA A 136 -14.65 -22.27 1.22
CA ALA A 136 -15.47 -22.73 0.10
C ALA A 136 -14.76 -22.39 -1.24
N PRO A 137 -14.90 -23.25 -2.28
CA PRO A 137 -14.21 -23.07 -3.56
C PRO A 137 -14.50 -21.72 -4.24
N ASP A 138 -15.72 -21.23 -4.15
CA ASP A 138 -16.15 -19.94 -4.68
C ASP A 138 -15.45 -18.77 -4.00
N ALA A 139 -15.29 -18.81 -2.67
CA ALA A 139 -14.56 -17.77 -1.93
C ALA A 139 -13.06 -17.78 -2.28
N ARG A 140 -12.47 -18.95 -2.54
CA ARG A 140 -11.09 -19.07 -3.03
C ARG A 140 -10.93 -18.48 -4.44
N ILE A 141 -11.88 -18.75 -5.33
CA ILE A 141 -11.91 -18.16 -6.67
C ILE A 141 -11.99 -16.64 -6.58
N ALA A 142 -12.85 -16.11 -5.71
CA ALA A 142 -12.97 -14.68 -5.48
C ALA A 142 -11.65 -14.07 -4.96
N SER A 143 -10.96 -14.75 -4.04
CA SER A 143 -9.66 -14.33 -3.54
C SER A 143 -8.62 -14.26 -4.67
N ILE A 144 -8.50 -15.28 -5.49
CA ILE A 144 -7.57 -15.31 -6.63
C ILE A 144 -7.89 -14.18 -7.60
N ALA A 145 -9.18 -14.00 -7.95
CA ALA A 145 -9.61 -12.94 -8.84
C ALA A 145 -9.24 -11.54 -8.29
N ASN A 146 -9.47 -11.29 -7.00
CA ASN A 146 -9.10 -10.04 -6.36
C ASN A 146 -7.59 -9.77 -6.44
N HIS A 147 -6.75 -10.76 -6.18
CA HIS A 147 -5.29 -10.61 -6.30
C HIS A 147 -4.88 -10.28 -7.74
N ILE A 148 -5.44 -10.99 -8.74
CA ILE A 148 -5.16 -10.73 -10.16
C ILE A 148 -5.59 -9.31 -10.54
N ILE A 149 -6.79 -8.89 -10.14
CA ILE A 149 -7.32 -7.56 -10.42
C ILE A 149 -6.41 -6.49 -9.83
N VAL A 150 -6.03 -6.62 -8.55
CA VAL A 150 -5.16 -5.65 -7.87
C VAL A 150 -3.80 -5.55 -8.56
N VAL A 151 -3.15 -6.70 -8.83
CA VAL A 151 -1.83 -6.71 -9.50
C VAL A 151 -1.93 -6.10 -10.89
N THR A 152 -2.92 -6.51 -11.68
CA THR A 152 -3.11 -6.00 -13.05
C THR A 152 -3.37 -4.50 -13.04
N PHE A 153 -4.32 -4.04 -12.23
CA PHE A 153 -4.66 -2.63 -12.13
C PHE A 153 -3.46 -1.78 -11.70
N CYS A 154 -2.78 -2.17 -10.64
CA CYS A 154 -1.62 -1.44 -10.15
C CYS A 154 -0.48 -1.42 -11.18
N THR A 155 -0.21 -2.54 -11.85
CA THR A 155 0.82 -2.62 -12.89
C THR A 155 0.51 -1.70 -14.07
N VAL A 156 -0.74 -1.69 -14.53
CA VAL A 156 -1.19 -0.78 -15.60
C VAL A 156 -1.05 0.68 -15.15
N MET A 157 -1.49 1.02 -13.95
CA MET A 157 -1.37 2.39 -13.41
C MET A 157 0.08 2.83 -13.29
N LEU A 158 0.96 1.97 -12.81
CA LEU A 158 2.40 2.24 -12.71
C LEU A 158 3.02 2.42 -14.10
N TRP A 159 2.66 1.60 -15.07
CA TRP A 159 3.14 1.70 -16.44
C TRP A 159 2.69 3.01 -17.12
N LEU A 160 1.40 3.34 -17.04
CA LEU A 160 0.85 4.58 -17.59
C LEU A 160 1.48 5.82 -16.96
N SER A 161 1.60 5.83 -15.63
CA SER A 161 2.20 6.92 -14.89
C SER A 161 3.66 7.11 -15.26
N ARG A 162 4.42 6.03 -15.41
CA ARG A 162 5.82 6.07 -15.82
C ARG A 162 5.97 6.59 -17.25
N ARG A 163 5.10 6.17 -18.17
CA ARG A 163 5.07 6.68 -19.53
C ARG A 163 4.79 8.19 -19.55
N ALA A 164 3.81 8.64 -18.80
CA ALA A 164 3.46 10.06 -18.68
C ALA A 164 4.63 10.91 -18.13
N LEU A 165 5.38 10.41 -17.15
CA LEU A 165 6.54 11.09 -16.59
C LEU A 165 7.72 11.17 -17.57
N ARG A 166 7.90 10.18 -18.44
CA ARG A 166 8.96 10.18 -19.47
C ARG A 166 8.64 11.13 -20.62
N LEU A 167 7.37 11.34 -20.94
CA LEU A 167 6.94 12.19 -22.05
C LEU A 167 6.85 13.67 -21.65
N ARG A 168 7.03 14.01 -20.38
CA ARG A 168 7.13 15.42 -19.97
C ARG A 168 8.45 15.99 -20.46
N PRO A 169 8.41 17.08 -21.25
CA PRO A 169 9.64 17.79 -21.62
C PRO A 169 10.34 18.22 -20.33
N ALA A 170 11.68 18.08 -20.31
CA ALA A 170 12.49 18.68 -19.28
C ALA A 170 12.26 20.19 -19.36
N THR A 171 11.33 20.72 -18.56
CA THR A 171 11.20 22.16 -18.39
C THR A 171 12.53 22.64 -17.83
N GLY A 172 13.24 23.42 -18.65
CA GLY A 172 14.61 23.82 -18.45
C GLY A 172 14.89 24.33 -17.04
N GLY A 173 16.06 23.91 -16.56
CA GLY A 173 16.66 24.46 -15.35
C GLY A 173 17.09 25.92 -15.57
#